data_b4379ae83412717e57fb53865bd7fa11
#
_entry.id   b4379ae83412717e57fb53865bd7fa11
#
_cell.length_a   1.000
_cell.length_b   1.000
_cell.length_c   1.000
_cell.angle_alpha   90.00
_cell.angle_beta   90.00
_cell.angle_gamma   90.00
#
_symmetry.space_group_name_H-M   'P 1'
#
loop_
_entity.id
_entity.type
_entity.pdbx_description
1 polymer ?
#
loop_
_entity_poly.entity_id
_entity_poly.type
_entity_poly.pdbx_seq_one_letter_code
_entity_poly.pdbx_strand_id
1 'polypeptide(L)'
;MSGNALCRIDDLSVWYAARDAPALQNVSLTIRQGQRLAIIGESGSGKSTLGKAIAGLLPGHAKVSGDISWSRDSLFHGRPLPGRDIGTIFQDTGATLNPVLTIGEQVAEGAVRHLGLSWRQARDLARDLLERVRLPHPSHLIRAYPHQLSGGQRQRVTIAAAIAASPSILIADEATSALDTVSQAAIATLLDDLVRQENKTLVFITHDIGLASSLADEIAVLRAGLLVEHGPTRRVLSAPVHDYTRALLADYLDLSTPPLVSEAAS
;
A
#
# COMPACT_ATOMS: atom_id res chain seq x y z
N MET A 1 6.22 -14.67 14.99
CA MET A 1 5.38 -13.88 15.93
C MET A 1 3.95 -13.94 15.43
N SER A 2 3.05 -14.59 16.16
CA SER A 2 1.63 -14.71 15.78
C SER A 2 0.89 -13.44 16.22
N GLY A 3 0.93 -12.39 15.39
CA GLY A 3 0.12 -11.19 15.60
C GLY A 3 -1.37 -11.51 15.55
N ASN A 4 -2.20 -10.77 16.29
CA ASN A 4 -3.66 -10.89 16.24
C ASN A 4 -4.16 -10.57 14.84
N ALA A 5 -5.19 -11.31 14.37
CA ALA A 5 -5.84 -11.01 13.11
C ALA A 5 -6.44 -9.60 13.19
N LEU A 6 -6.07 -8.73 12.24
CA LEU A 6 -6.57 -7.36 12.13
C LEU A 6 -7.77 -7.30 11.18
N CYS A 7 -7.63 -7.93 10.02
CA CYS A 7 -8.64 -7.98 8.97
C CYS A 7 -8.73 -9.42 8.45
N ARG A 8 -9.95 -9.92 8.28
CA ARG A 8 -10.22 -11.20 7.64
C ARG A 8 -11.13 -10.98 6.44
N ILE A 9 -10.73 -11.54 5.34
CA ILE A 9 -11.44 -11.54 4.07
C ILE A 9 -11.91 -12.97 3.83
N ASP A 10 -13.20 -13.17 3.66
CA ASP A 10 -13.81 -14.48 3.45
C ASP A 10 -14.59 -14.48 2.12
N ASP A 11 -14.15 -15.31 1.17
CA ASP A 11 -14.75 -15.57 -0.14
C ASP A 11 -15.12 -14.31 -0.94
N LEU A 12 -14.26 -13.30 -0.86
CA LEU A 12 -14.50 -12.01 -1.52
C LEU A 12 -14.48 -12.15 -3.04
N SER A 13 -15.57 -11.75 -3.66
CA SER A 13 -15.67 -11.62 -5.12
C SER A 13 -16.19 -10.24 -5.48
N VAL A 14 -15.60 -9.63 -6.55
CA VAL A 14 -15.91 -8.27 -6.98
C VAL A 14 -16.12 -8.24 -8.49
N TRP A 15 -17.22 -7.63 -8.94
CA TRP A 15 -17.55 -7.42 -10.35
C TRP A 15 -17.69 -5.93 -10.63
N TYR A 16 -17.21 -5.50 -11.78
CA TYR A 16 -17.45 -4.18 -12.33
C TYR A 16 -18.41 -4.29 -13.52
N ALA A 17 -19.37 -3.38 -13.63
CA ALA A 17 -20.42 -3.39 -14.65
C ALA A 17 -19.92 -3.49 -16.11
N ALA A 18 -18.70 -3.05 -16.38
CA ALA A 18 -18.10 -3.10 -17.72
C ALA A 18 -17.35 -4.41 -18.05
N ARG A 19 -17.38 -5.43 -17.17
CA ARG A 19 -16.65 -6.68 -17.37
C ARG A 19 -17.55 -7.88 -17.11
N ASP A 20 -17.52 -8.87 -18.02
CA ASP A 20 -18.24 -10.13 -17.86
C ASP A 20 -17.62 -11.01 -16.77
N ALA A 21 -16.31 -10.97 -16.61
CA ALA A 21 -15.58 -11.74 -15.59
C ALA A 21 -15.36 -10.94 -14.29
N PRO A 22 -15.40 -11.61 -13.13
CA PRO A 22 -15.10 -10.96 -11.86
C PRO A 22 -13.65 -10.44 -11.82
N ALA A 23 -13.45 -9.26 -11.20
CA ALA A 23 -12.13 -8.73 -10.95
C ALA A 23 -11.43 -9.43 -9.76
N LEU A 24 -12.23 -9.97 -8.82
CA LEU A 24 -11.81 -10.90 -7.76
C LEU A 24 -12.82 -12.05 -7.67
N GLN A 25 -12.33 -13.24 -7.38
CA GLN A 25 -13.14 -14.45 -7.28
C GLN A 25 -12.73 -15.27 -6.06
N ASN A 26 -13.64 -15.37 -5.08
CA ASN A 26 -13.51 -16.18 -3.86
C ASN A 26 -12.15 -16.00 -3.15
N VAL A 27 -11.70 -14.76 -3.03
CA VAL A 27 -10.44 -14.45 -2.35
C VAL A 27 -10.65 -14.50 -0.84
N SER A 28 -9.90 -15.39 -0.16
CA SER A 28 -9.86 -15.48 1.30
C SER A 28 -8.46 -15.23 1.81
N LEU A 29 -8.30 -14.27 2.72
CA LEU A 29 -7.02 -13.79 3.22
C LEU A 29 -7.15 -13.21 4.61
N THR A 30 -6.17 -13.44 5.48
CA THR A 30 -6.10 -12.81 6.80
C THR A 30 -4.89 -11.89 6.86
N ILE A 31 -5.10 -10.64 7.28
CA ILE A 31 -4.05 -9.64 7.51
C ILE A 31 -3.89 -9.49 9.01
N ARG A 32 -2.65 -9.56 9.51
CA ARG A 32 -2.34 -9.43 10.94
C ARG A 32 -1.87 -8.02 11.28
N GLN A 33 -2.07 -7.62 12.51
CA GLN A 33 -1.57 -6.34 13.01
C GLN A 33 -0.04 -6.28 12.94
N GLY A 34 0.51 -5.16 12.47
CA GLY A 34 1.95 -4.95 12.31
C GLY A 34 2.59 -5.73 11.17
N GLN A 35 1.80 -6.47 10.38
CA GLN A 35 2.28 -7.26 9.24
C GLN A 35 2.56 -6.38 8.02
N ARG A 36 3.58 -6.76 7.27
CA ARG A 36 3.86 -6.23 5.93
C ARG A 36 3.49 -7.29 4.90
N LEU A 37 2.37 -7.10 4.23
CA LEU A 37 1.84 -8.01 3.22
C LEU A 37 2.09 -7.44 1.82
N ALA A 38 2.83 -8.17 0.99
CA ALA A 38 2.93 -7.89 -0.44
C ALA A 38 1.81 -8.60 -1.20
N ILE A 39 1.15 -7.89 -2.13
CA ILE A 39 0.23 -8.47 -3.10
C ILE A 39 0.90 -8.37 -4.47
N ILE A 40 1.27 -9.51 -5.05
CA ILE A 40 1.97 -9.59 -6.34
C ILE A 40 1.16 -10.32 -7.41
N GLY A 41 1.53 -10.15 -8.67
CA GLY A 41 0.90 -10.77 -9.84
C GLY A 41 0.94 -9.85 -11.06
N GLU A 42 0.56 -10.36 -12.22
CA GLU A 42 0.52 -9.60 -13.47
C GLU A 42 -0.44 -8.41 -13.45
N SER A 43 -0.27 -7.49 -14.39
CA SER A 43 -1.22 -6.40 -14.61
C SER A 43 -2.62 -6.95 -14.89
N GLY A 44 -3.64 -6.38 -14.26
CA GLY A 44 -5.02 -6.85 -14.40
C GLY A 44 -5.38 -8.08 -13.56
N SER A 45 -4.49 -8.64 -12.74
CA SER A 45 -4.79 -9.81 -11.89
C SER A 45 -5.75 -9.55 -10.71
N GLY A 46 -6.15 -8.29 -10.45
CA GLY A 46 -7.09 -7.93 -9.39
C GLY A 46 -6.45 -7.27 -8.16
N LYS A 47 -5.13 -7.05 -8.13
CA LYS A 47 -4.40 -6.50 -6.97
C LYS A 47 -4.97 -5.18 -6.45
N SER A 48 -5.11 -4.19 -7.33
CA SER A 48 -5.65 -2.87 -6.95
C SER A 48 -7.13 -2.95 -6.54
N THR A 49 -7.89 -3.92 -7.09
CA THR A 49 -9.26 -4.18 -6.65
C THR A 49 -9.27 -4.72 -5.22
N LEU A 50 -8.36 -5.63 -4.87
CA LEU A 50 -8.22 -6.15 -3.50
C LEU A 50 -7.79 -5.04 -2.54
N GLY A 51 -6.80 -4.21 -2.91
CA GLY A 51 -6.41 -3.04 -2.11
C GLY A 51 -7.56 -2.07 -1.87
N LYS A 52 -8.34 -1.73 -2.91
CA LYS A 52 -9.53 -0.88 -2.79
C LYS A 52 -10.62 -1.52 -1.93
N ALA A 53 -10.82 -2.82 -2.02
CA ALA A 53 -11.78 -3.54 -1.18
C ALA A 53 -11.39 -3.45 0.31
N ILE A 54 -10.13 -3.70 0.64
CA ILE A 54 -9.60 -3.57 2.01
C ILE A 54 -9.74 -2.12 2.49
N ALA A 55 -9.42 -1.14 1.64
CA ALA A 55 -9.54 0.28 1.96
C ALA A 55 -10.99 0.77 2.10
N GLY A 56 -11.99 -0.01 1.67
CA GLY A 56 -13.39 0.43 1.60
C GLY A 56 -13.64 1.47 0.51
N LEU A 57 -12.83 1.46 -0.56
CA LEU A 57 -12.83 2.43 -1.67
C LEU A 57 -13.33 1.82 -2.99
N LEU A 58 -14.03 0.69 -2.95
CA LEU A 58 -14.70 0.18 -4.15
C LEU A 58 -15.77 1.17 -4.61
N PRO A 59 -15.91 1.41 -5.93
CA PRO A 59 -16.94 2.31 -6.44
C PRO A 59 -18.33 1.73 -6.16
N GLY A 60 -19.32 2.59 -5.90
CA GLY A 60 -20.66 2.17 -5.48
C GLY A 60 -21.45 1.30 -6.49
N HIS A 61 -21.00 1.27 -7.76
CA HIS A 61 -21.56 0.39 -8.80
C HIS A 61 -20.87 -0.99 -8.88
N ALA A 62 -19.84 -1.24 -8.06
CA ALA A 62 -19.23 -2.56 -7.99
C ALA A 62 -20.16 -3.53 -7.23
N LYS A 63 -20.41 -4.69 -7.84
CA LYS A 63 -21.10 -5.79 -7.15
C LYS A 63 -20.08 -6.56 -6.32
N VAL A 64 -20.38 -6.75 -5.03
CA VAL A 64 -19.50 -7.44 -4.08
C VAL A 64 -20.24 -8.58 -3.43
N SER A 65 -19.60 -9.74 -3.31
CA SER A 65 -20.04 -10.85 -2.44
C SER A 65 -18.88 -11.32 -1.57
N GLY A 66 -19.19 -12.07 -0.51
CA GLY A 66 -18.23 -12.40 0.55
C GLY A 66 -18.20 -11.31 1.62
N ASP A 67 -17.26 -11.39 2.55
CA ASP A 67 -17.16 -10.49 3.69
C ASP A 67 -15.74 -9.99 3.94
N ILE A 68 -15.63 -8.77 4.49
CA ILE A 68 -14.41 -8.22 5.05
C ILE A 68 -14.71 -7.82 6.48
N SER A 69 -14.26 -8.63 7.41
CA SER A 69 -14.42 -8.44 8.83
C SER A 69 -13.17 -7.88 9.49
N TRP A 70 -13.37 -7.00 10.46
CA TRP A 70 -12.32 -6.36 11.23
C TRP A 70 -12.36 -6.83 12.67
N SER A 71 -11.21 -7.10 13.27
CA SER A 71 -11.14 -7.58 14.65
C SER A 71 -11.77 -6.57 15.60
N ARG A 72 -12.58 -7.06 16.56
CA ARG A 72 -13.18 -6.23 17.63
C ARG A 72 -12.13 -5.69 18.60
N ASP A 73 -11.02 -6.41 18.74
CA ASP A 73 -9.86 -6.00 19.54
C ASP A 73 -8.92 -5.08 18.76
N SER A 74 -9.29 -4.75 17.49
CA SER A 74 -8.56 -3.79 16.69
C SER A 74 -8.73 -2.38 17.26
N LEU A 75 -7.79 -1.51 16.88
CA LEU A 75 -7.77 -0.08 17.23
C LEU A 75 -9.02 0.68 16.72
N PHE A 76 -9.94 -0.01 16.04
CA PHE A 76 -11.13 0.58 15.44
C PHE A 76 -12.40 0.18 16.19
N HIS A 77 -13.19 1.16 16.58
CA HIS A 77 -14.52 0.93 17.09
C HIS A 77 -15.51 0.71 15.93
N GLY A 78 -15.41 -0.47 15.25
CA GLY A 78 -16.24 -0.83 14.10
C GLY A 78 -15.44 -0.94 12.79
N ARG A 79 -16.05 -0.61 11.64
CA ARG A 79 -15.40 -0.60 10.34
C ARG A 79 -14.42 0.57 10.25
N PRO A 80 -13.14 0.35 9.86
CA PRO A 80 -12.17 1.42 9.73
C PRO A 80 -12.59 2.43 8.66
N LEU A 81 -12.28 3.69 8.89
CA LEU A 81 -12.60 4.78 7.99
C LEU A 81 -11.41 5.08 7.08
N PRO A 82 -11.62 5.12 5.73
CA PRO A 82 -10.60 5.59 4.80
C PRO A 82 -10.10 6.99 5.16
N GLY A 83 -8.81 7.21 5.06
CA GLY A 83 -8.15 8.47 5.38
C GLY A 83 -7.87 8.68 6.87
N ARG A 84 -8.67 8.10 7.78
CA ARG A 84 -8.44 8.16 9.22
C ARG A 84 -7.66 6.94 9.73
N ASP A 85 -8.21 5.76 9.51
CA ASP A 85 -7.68 4.49 10.03
C ASP A 85 -6.84 3.76 8.99
N ILE A 86 -7.16 3.99 7.71
CA ILE A 86 -6.47 3.45 6.54
C ILE A 86 -5.97 4.59 5.67
N GLY A 87 -4.65 4.77 5.61
CA GLY A 87 -3.98 5.65 4.65
C GLY A 87 -3.76 4.91 3.33
N THR A 88 -4.08 5.56 2.21
CA THR A 88 -3.91 4.96 0.88
C THR A 88 -2.97 5.81 0.04
N ILE A 89 -1.96 5.17 -0.55
CA ILE A 89 -1.00 5.76 -1.47
C ILE A 89 -1.30 5.15 -2.85
N PHE A 90 -1.75 5.99 -3.79
CA PHE A 90 -2.13 5.54 -5.13
C PHE A 90 -0.95 5.58 -6.11
N GLN A 91 -1.06 4.79 -7.17
CA GLN A 91 -0.06 4.69 -8.24
C GLN A 91 0.14 6.02 -8.98
N ASP A 92 -0.94 6.71 -9.34
CA ASP A 92 -0.89 7.96 -10.10
C ASP A 92 -0.89 9.18 -9.16
N THR A 93 0.31 9.69 -8.88
CA THR A 93 0.47 10.91 -8.08
C THR A 93 -0.05 12.16 -8.78
N GLY A 94 -0.08 12.17 -10.12
CA GLY A 94 -0.61 13.28 -10.92
C GLY A 94 -2.11 13.43 -10.78
N ALA A 95 -2.84 12.30 -10.73
CA ALA A 95 -4.28 12.29 -10.50
C ALA A 95 -4.65 12.47 -9.03
N THR A 96 -3.73 12.15 -8.10
CA THR A 96 -3.98 12.20 -6.66
C THR A 96 -3.85 13.61 -6.09
N LEU A 97 -2.86 14.39 -6.56
CA LEU A 97 -2.61 15.74 -6.07
C LEU A 97 -3.41 16.77 -6.87
N ASN A 98 -4.18 17.61 -6.17
CA ASN A 98 -4.93 18.69 -6.79
C ASN A 98 -3.97 19.80 -7.25
N PRO A 99 -3.90 20.14 -8.56
CA PRO A 99 -2.93 21.09 -9.10
C PRO A 99 -3.15 22.54 -8.63
N VAL A 100 -4.33 22.89 -8.12
CA VAL A 100 -4.67 24.26 -7.69
C VAL A 100 -4.54 24.47 -6.17
N LEU A 101 -4.24 23.43 -5.41
CA LEU A 101 -3.97 23.52 -3.97
C LEU A 101 -2.48 23.42 -3.69
N THR A 102 -2.02 24.14 -2.66
CA THR A 102 -0.63 24.02 -2.19
C THR A 102 -0.38 22.66 -1.57
N ILE A 103 0.88 22.24 -1.55
CA ILE A 103 1.32 21.00 -0.91
C ILE A 103 0.92 20.97 0.57
N GLY A 104 1.10 22.09 1.27
CA GLY A 104 0.75 22.20 2.68
C GLY A 104 -0.74 22.03 2.96
N GLU A 105 -1.61 22.55 2.09
CA GLU A 105 -3.06 22.39 2.22
C GLU A 105 -3.45 20.93 2.04
N GLN A 106 -2.90 20.25 1.04
CA GLN A 106 -3.23 18.86 0.74
C GLN A 106 -2.73 17.89 1.82
N VAL A 107 -1.53 18.12 2.37
CA VAL A 107 -1.01 17.31 3.48
C VAL A 107 -1.77 17.58 4.78
N ALA A 108 -2.15 18.85 5.04
CA ALA A 108 -2.87 19.24 6.25
C ALA A 108 -4.33 18.74 6.29
N GLU A 109 -4.96 18.54 5.12
CA GLU A 109 -6.39 18.23 5.01
C GLU A 109 -6.81 17.02 5.85
N GLY A 110 -6.02 15.94 5.81
CA GLY A 110 -6.30 14.72 6.58
C GLY A 110 -6.36 14.98 8.10
N ALA A 111 -5.46 15.80 8.60
CA ALA A 111 -5.43 16.17 10.03
C ALA A 111 -6.59 17.10 10.42
N VAL A 112 -6.96 18.06 9.58
CA VAL A 112 -8.13 18.90 9.82
C VAL A 112 -9.40 18.05 9.86
N ARG A 113 -9.56 17.17 8.86
CA ARG A 113 -10.79 16.38 8.69
C ARG A 113 -10.97 15.30 9.74
N HIS A 114 -9.90 14.64 10.14
CA HIS A 114 -9.97 13.41 10.95
C HIS A 114 -9.48 13.59 12.39
N LEU A 115 -8.58 14.54 12.64
CA LEU A 115 -8.07 14.82 14.00
C LEU A 115 -8.70 16.07 14.62
N GLY A 116 -9.55 16.81 13.87
CA GLY A 116 -10.20 18.03 14.36
C GLY A 116 -9.23 19.20 14.62
N LEU A 117 -8.04 19.16 14.02
CA LEU A 117 -7.07 20.24 14.15
C LEU A 117 -7.52 21.50 13.39
N SER A 118 -7.21 22.66 13.95
CA SER A 118 -7.32 23.91 13.19
C SER A 118 -6.35 23.91 11.99
N TRP A 119 -6.65 24.63 10.92
CA TRP A 119 -5.78 24.78 9.76
C TRP A 119 -4.35 25.22 10.12
N ARG A 120 -4.19 26.05 11.15
CA ARG A 120 -2.89 26.48 11.63
C ARG A 120 -2.09 25.29 12.18
N GLN A 121 -2.67 24.54 13.11
CA GLN A 121 -2.05 23.36 13.71
C GLN A 121 -1.76 22.27 12.66
N ALA A 122 -2.69 22.04 11.73
CA ALA A 122 -2.53 21.07 10.67
C ALA A 122 -1.41 21.46 9.67
N ARG A 123 -1.19 22.76 9.42
CA ARG A 123 -0.05 23.22 8.60
C ARG A 123 1.29 23.04 9.30
N ASP A 124 1.35 23.22 10.61
CA ASP A 124 2.56 22.93 11.38
C ASP A 124 2.87 21.44 11.32
N LEU A 125 1.87 20.58 11.55
CA LEU A 125 1.99 19.13 11.37
C LEU A 125 2.40 18.75 9.93
N ALA A 126 1.82 19.40 8.91
CA ALA A 126 2.18 19.13 7.52
C ALA A 126 3.67 19.41 7.24
N ARG A 127 4.26 20.45 7.85
CA ARG A 127 5.71 20.73 7.74
C ARG A 127 6.53 19.60 8.33
N ASP A 128 6.17 19.12 9.53
CA ASP A 128 6.86 18.02 10.20
C ASP A 128 6.72 16.72 9.40
N LEU A 129 5.57 16.47 8.79
CA LEU A 129 5.35 15.31 7.92
C LEU A 129 6.17 15.39 6.63
N LEU A 130 6.30 16.57 6.00
CA LEU A 130 7.15 16.76 4.82
C LEU A 130 8.64 16.53 5.15
N GLU A 131 9.10 16.92 6.33
CA GLU A 131 10.44 16.62 6.84
C GLU A 131 10.60 15.10 7.06
N ARG A 132 9.60 14.48 7.69
CA ARG A 132 9.59 13.05 7.98
C ARG A 132 9.65 12.18 6.71
N VAL A 133 9.03 12.61 5.62
CA VAL A 133 9.16 11.94 4.32
C VAL A 133 10.43 12.35 3.56
N ARG A 134 11.38 13.01 4.25
CA ARG A 134 12.71 13.39 3.76
C ARG A 134 12.65 14.31 2.53
N LEU A 135 11.71 15.24 2.51
CA LEU A 135 11.68 16.29 1.50
C LEU A 135 12.64 17.42 1.89
N PRO A 136 13.46 17.92 0.96
CA PRO A 136 14.33 19.06 1.24
C PRO A 136 13.52 20.34 1.41
N HIS A 137 13.95 21.22 2.32
CA HIS A 137 13.36 22.55 2.55
C HIS A 137 11.83 22.55 2.76
N PRO A 138 11.27 21.79 3.75
CA PRO A 138 9.83 21.66 3.95
C PRO A 138 9.09 22.99 4.08
N SER A 139 9.73 23.99 4.72
CA SER A 139 9.17 25.34 4.90
C SER A 139 8.94 26.11 3.59
N HIS A 140 9.64 25.78 2.52
CA HIS A 140 9.40 26.32 1.18
C HIS A 140 8.36 25.48 0.44
N LEU A 141 8.50 24.15 0.49
CA LEU A 141 7.63 23.23 -0.22
C LEU A 141 6.17 23.28 0.24
N ILE A 142 5.92 23.64 1.49
CA ILE A 142 4.55 23.77 2.01
C ILE A 142 3.68 24.78 1.22
N ARG A 143 4.34 25.77 0.56
CA ARG A 143 3.69 26.79 -0.28
C ARG A 143 3.75 26.47 -1.76
N ALA A 144 4.48 25.43 -2.16
CA ALA A 144 4.61 25.01 -3.55
C ALA A 144 3.34 24.32 -4.04
N TYR A 145 3.19 24.23 -5.35
CA TYR A 145 2.14 23.49 -6.04
C TYR A 145 2.71 22.19 -6.64
N PRO A 146 1.87 21.17 -6.89
CA PRO A 146 2.31 19.88 -7.41
C PRO A 146 3.16 19.94 -8.68
N HIS A 147 2.85 20.85 -9.60
CA HIS A 147 3.59 21.02 -10.86
C HIS A 147 5.03 21.53 -10.69
N GLN A 148 5.37 22.09 -9.52
CA GLN A 148 6.70 22.58 -9.19
C GLN A 148 7.61 21.48 -8.60
N LEU A 149 7.10 20.26 -8.40
CA LEU A 149 7.80 19.14 -7.78
C LEU A 149 8.22 18.09 -8.81
N SER A 150 9.35 17.41 -8.56
CA SER A 150 9.73 16.19 -9.28
C SER A 150 8.78 15.03 -8.99
N GLY A 151 8.81 13.95 -9.80
CA GLY A 151 8.00 12.75 -9.58
C GLY A 151 8.20 12.15 -8.19
N GLY A 152 9.46 11.96 -7.78
CA GLY A 152 9.79 11.44 -6.46
C GLY A 152 9.39 12.37 -5.30
N GLN A 153 9.44 13.68 -5.51
CA GLN A 153 8.94 14.65 -4.53
C GLN A 153 7.41 14.57 -4.41
N ARG A 154 6.68 14.51 -5.52
CA ARG A 154 5.21 14.30 -5.50
C ARG A 154 4.84 13.02 -4.76
N GLN A 155 5.58 11.93 -5.01
CA GLN A 155 5.34 10.65 -4.31
C GLN A 155 5.52 10.79 -2.78
N ARG A 156 6.56 11.47 -2.32
CA ARG A 156 6.76 11.73 -0.89
C ARG A 156 5.65 12.59 -0.29
N VAL A 157 5.13 13.56 -1.04
CA VAL A 157 3.96 14.36 -0.63
C VAL A 157 2.72 13.49 -0.46
N THR A 158 2.44 12.57 -1.41
CA THR A 158 1.29 11.66 -1.26
C THR A 158 1.43 10.73 -0.06
N ILE A 159 2.66 10.29 0.25
CA ILE A 159 2.93 9.53 1.47
C ILE A 159 2.66 10.39 2.72
N ALA A 160 3.16 11.64 2.75
CA ALA A 160 2.91 12.58 3.86
C ALA A 160 1.42 12.80 4.08
N ALA A 161 0.65 13.01 3.01
CA ALA A 161 -0.81 13.16 3.07
C ALA A 161 -1.51 11.89 3.59
N ALA A 162 -1.07 10.71 3.14
CA ALA A 162 -1.64 9.44 3.56
C ALA A 162 -1.41 9.14 5.06
N ILE A 163 -0.33 9.66 5.66
CA ILE A 163 -0.02 9.46 7.08
C ILE A 163 -0.50 10.60 7.98
N ALA A 164 -1.10 11.66 7.43
CA ALA A 164 -1.44 12.89 8.17
C ALA A 164 -2.45 12.68 9.30
N ALA A 165 -3.35 11.72 9.17
CA ALA A 165 -4.28 11.33 10.24
C ALA A 165 -3.73 10.22 11.15
N SER A 166 -2.45 9.87 11.03
CA SER A 166 -1.79 8.79 11.77
C SER A 166 -2.51 7.43 11.65
N PRO A 167 -2.84 6.95 10.43
CA PRO A 167 -3.57 5.70 10.23
C PRO A 167 -2.78 4.51 10.77
N SER A 168 -3.49 3.47 11.21
CA SER A 168 -2.88 2.22 11.69
C SER A 168 -2.53 1.26 10.54
N ILE A 169 -3.14 1.47 9.39
CA ILE A 169 -2.93 0.68 8.18
C ILE A 169 -2.52 1.60 7.04
N LEU A 170 -1.49 1.20 6.30
CA LEU A 170 -1.12 1.83 5.04
C LEU A 170 -1.34 0.84 3.89
N ILE A 171 -2.00 1.31 2.83
CA ILE A 171 -2.14 0.57 1.58
C ILE A 171 -1.39 1.35 0.50
N ALA A 172 -0.35 0.75 -0.08
CA ALA A 172 0.44 1.34 -1.14
C ALA A 172 0.18 0.57 -2.46
N ASP A 173 -0.55 1.19 -3.39
CA ASP A 173 -0.86 0.58 -4.69
C ASP A 173 0.14 1.08 -5.74
N GLU A 174 1.10 0.23 -6.09
CA GLU A 174 2.19 0.51 -7.05
C GLU A 174 2.89 1.85 -6.81
N ALA A 175 3.10 2.19 -5.54
CA ALA A 175 3.61 3.50 -5.11
C ALA A 175 5.01 3.87 -5.65
N THR A 176 5.69 2.97 -6.34
CA THR A 176 7.04 3.18 -6.87
C THR A 176 7.15 2.99 -8.39
N SER A 177 6.12 2.48 -9.06
CA SER A 177 6.19 2.03 -10.47
C SER A 177 6.56 3.11 -11.49
N ALA A 178 6.28 4.39 -11.20
CA ALA A 178 6.57 5.52 -12.08
C ALA A 178 7.91 6.22 -11.77
N LEU A 179 8.75 5.64 -10.91
CA LEU A 179 9.99 6.24 -10.44
C LEU A 179 11.22 5.48 -11.00
N ASP A 180 12.34 6.18 -11.07
CA ASP A 180 13.64 5.54 -11.33
C ASP A 180 14.06 4.64 -10.15
N THR A 181 14.98 3.69 -10.40
CA THR A 181 15.39 2.65 -9.45
C THR A 181 15.90 3.21 -8.11
N VAL A 182 16.62 4.34 -8.14
CA VAL A 182 17.16 4.97 -6.93
C VAL A 182 16.02 5.57 -6.09
N SER A 183 15.09 6.24 -6.76
CA SER A 183 13.89 6.80 -6.14
C SER A 183 12.97 5.70 -5.58
N GLN A 184 12.83 4.57 -6.30
CA GLN A 184 12.08 3.40 -5.83
C GLN A 184 12.64 2.86 -4.50
N ALA A 185 13.96 2.60 -4.45
CA ALA A 185 14.63 2.11 -3.26
C ALA A 185 14.49 3.09 -2.07
N ALA A 186 14.58 4.39 -2.34
CA ALA A 186 14.42 5.42 -1.31
C ALA A 186 12.98 5.51 -0.76
N ILE A 187 11.95 5.31 -1.60
CA ILE A 187 10.55 5.25 -1.16
C ILE A 187 10.27 3.95 -0.40
N ALA A 188 10.81 2.83 -0.86
CA ALA A 188 10.70 1.54 -0.17
C ALA A 188 11.27 1.62 1.26
N THR A 189 12.47 2.16 1.41
CA THR A 189 13.10 2.38 2.71
C THR A 189 12.26 3.31 3.59
N LEU A 190 11.73 4.39 3.02
CA LEU A 190 10.86 5.32 3.75
C LEU A 190 9.61 4.63 4.28
N LEU A 191 8.93 3.82 3.45
CA LEU A 191 7.74 3.08 3.87
C LEU A 191 8.06 2.05 4.96
N ASP A 192 9.18 1.33 4.84
CA ASP A 192 9.63 0.37 5.87
C ASP A 192 9.91 1.08 7.21
N ASP A 193 10.62 2.19 7.19
CA ASP A 193 10.91 2.99 8.39
C ASP A 193 9.62 3.47 9.07
N LEU A 194 8.69 4.04 8.30
CA LEU A 194 7.41 4.54 8.82
C LEU A 194 6.57 3.43 9.47
N VAL A 195 6.56 2.26 8.85
CA VAL A 195 5.77 1.11 9.32
C VAL A 195 6.40 0.50 10.58
N ARG A 196 7.73 0.29 10.58
CA ARG A 196 8.45 -0.29 11.71
C ARG A 196 8.44 0.59 12.96
N GLN A 197 8.70 1.90 12.79
CA GLN A 197 8.78 2.83 13.93
C GLN A 197 7.45 2.97 14.67
N GLU A 198 6.33 2.84 13.97
CA GLU A 198 5.00 3.03 14.54
C GLU A 198 4.19 1.72 14.64
N ASN A 199 4.82 0.58 14.38
CA ASN A 199 4.15 -0.74 14.38
C ASN A 199 2.84 -0.76 13.56
N LYS A 200 2.86 -0.10 12.40
CA LYS A 200 1.72 -0.05 11.48
C LYS A 200 1.65 -1.32 10.64
N THR A 201 0.45 -1.61 10.14
CA THR A 201 0.25 -2.66 9.13
C THR A 201 0.44 -2.07 7.75
N LEU A 202 1.20 -2.75 6.88
CA LEU A 202 1.42 -2.35 5.49
C LEU A 202 0.87 -3.42 4.55
N VAL A 203 -0.01 -3.01 3.64
CA VAL A 203 -0.38 -3.80 2.47
C VAL A 203 0.16 -3.06 1.26
N PHE A 204 1.09 -3.67 0.53
CA PHE A 204 1.63 -3.03 -0.65
C PHE A 204 1.49 -3.92 -1.89
N ILE A 205 1.03 -3.28 -2.94
CA ILE A 205 0.78 -3.89 -4.23
C ILE A 205 1.95 -3.54 -5.14
N THR A 206 2.58 -4.55 -5.70
CA THR A 206 3.71 -4.36 -6.60
C THR A 206 3.81 -5.49 -7.62
N HIS A 207 4.41 -5.21 -8.76
CA HIS A 207 4.88 -6.22 -9.70
C HIS A 207 6.39 -6.50 -9.51
N ASP A 208 7.08 -5.73 -8.67
CA ASP A 208 8.49 -5.89 -8.36
C ASP A 208 8.70 -6.91 -7.23
N ILE A 209 9.19 -8.09 -7.61
CA ILE A 209 9.45 -9.20 -6.68
C ILE A 209 10.63 -8.87 -5.75
N GLY A 210 11.63 -8.10 -6.22
CA GLY A 210 12.74 -7.65 -5.38
C GLY A 210 12.26 -6.76 -4.25
N LEU A 211 11.37 -5.82 -4.54
CA LEU A 211 10.72 -4.99 -3.54
C LEU A 211 9.90 -5.84 -2.56
N ALA A 212 9.10 -6.78 -3.08
CA ALA A 212 8.33 -7.70 -2.23
C ALA A 212 9.23 -8.54 -1.32
N SER A 213 10.35 -9.06 -1.84
CA SER A 213 11.30 -9.88 -1.08
C SER A 213 11.97 -9.12 0.05
N SER A 214 12.23 -7.83 -0.14
CA SER A 214 12.96 -6.99 0.83
C SER A 214 12.07 -6.43 1.95
N LEU A 215 10.79 -6.19 1.67
CA LEU A 215 9.87 -5.51 2.59
C LEU A 215 8.84 -6.42 3.25
N ALA A 216 8.36 -7.46 2.55
CA ALA A 216 7.22 -8.24 3.01
C ALA A 216 7.58 -9.30 4.05
N ASP A 217 6.71 -9.48 5.03
CA ASP A 217 6.70 -10.65 5.91
C ASP A 217 5.98 -11.83 5.24
N GLU A 218 4.89 -11.53 4.51
CA GLU A 218 4.11 -12.49 3.74
C GLU A 218 3.81 -11.97 2.33
N ILE A 219 3.66 -12.89 1.40
CA ILE A 219 3.29 -12.61 0.00
C ILE A 219 1.97 -13.31 -0.32
N ALA A 220 1.07 -12.57 -0.97
CA ALA A 220 -0.15 -13.06 -1.61
C ALA A 220 -0.01 -12.92 -3.13
N VAL A 221 -0.12 -14.02 -3.87
CA VAL A 221 0.02 -14.07 -5.33
C VAL A 221 -1.36 -14.12 -5.96
N LEU A 222 -1.71 -13.12 -6.76
CA LEU A 222 -2.97 -13.04 -7.50
C LEU A 222 -2.76 -13.36 -8.99
N ARG A 223 -3.66 -14.18 -9.55
CA ARG A 223 -3.76 -14.44 -10.98
C ARG A 223 -5.21 -14.44 -11.42
N ALA A 224 -5.57 -13.63 -12.41
CA ALA A 224 -6.92 -13.57 -12.98
C ALA A 224 -8.05 -13.49 -11.93
N GLY A 225 -7.87 -12.67 -10.88
CA GLY A 225 -8.83 -12.49 -9.80
C GLY A 225 -8.78 -13.54 -8.69
N LEU A 226 -7.97 -14.56 -8.80
CA LEU A 226 -7.83 -15.65 -7.82
C LEU A 226 -6.58 -15.45 -6.97
N LEU A 227 -6.67 -15.74 -5.67
CA LEU A 227 -5.51 -15.90 -4.80
C LEU A 227 -4.95 -17.31 -5.01
N VAL A 228 -3.84 -17.43 -5.74
CA VAL A 228 -3.29 -18.73 -6.14
C VAL A 228 -2.23 -19.25 -5.16
N GLU A 229 -1.55 -18.36 -4.45
CA GLU A 229 -0.61 -18.74 -3.41
C GLU A 229 -0.52 -17.65 -2.34
N HIS A 230 -0.34 -18.04 -1.06
CA HIS A 230 -0.15 -17.15 0.07
C HIS A 230 0.74 -17.79 1.14
N GLY A 231 1.60 -17.00 1.74
CA GLY A 231 2.40 -17.44 2.88
C GLY A 231 3.62 -16.57 3.18
N PRO A 232 4.47 -17.01 4.12
CA PRO A 232 5.71 -16.33 4.45
C PRO A 232 6.55 -16.06 3.21
N THR A 233 7.10 -14.85 3.09
CA THR A 233 7.89 -14.40 1.92
C THR A 233 8.97 -15.42 1.55
N ARG A 234 9.77 -15.88 2.53
CA ARG A 234 10.81 -16.86 2.27
C ARG A 234 10.27 -18.13 1.62
N ARG A 235 9.14 -18.67 2.11
CA ARG A 235 8.55 -19.90 1.56
C ARG A 235 8.06 -19.70 0.12
N VAL A 236 7.30 -18.65 -0.12
CA VAL A 236 6.72 -18.38 -1.46
C VAL A 236 7.82 -18.15 -2.49
N LEU A 237 8.94 -17.51 -2.12
CA LEU A 237 10.03 -17.21 -3.05
C LEU A 237 10.99 -18.40 -3.24
N SER A 238 11.27 -19.22 -2.20
CA SER A 238 12.25 -20.32 -2.31
C SER A 238 11.64 -21.67 -2.70
N ALA A 239 10.36 -21.90 -2.38
CA ALA A 239 9.66 -23.15 -2.62
C ALA A 239 8.21 -22.90 -3.03
N PRO A 240 7.97 -22.21 -4.18
CA PRO A 240 6.63 -21.92 -4.67
C PRO A 240 5.87 -23.20 -5.01
N VAL A 241 4.63 -23.30 -4.55
CA VAL A 241 3.79 -24.47 -4.76
C VAL A 241 3.00 -24.38 -6.07
N HIS A 242 2.53 -23.18 -6.40
CA HIS A 242 1.69 -22.98 -7.59
C HIS A 242 2.53 -22.74 -8.84
N ASP A 243 2.16 -23.38 -9.97
CA ASP A 243 2.90 -23.28 -11.26
C ASP A 243 3.05 -21.83 -11.74
N TYR A 244 2.01 -21.03 -11.57
CA TYR A 244 2.06 -19.61 -11.92
C TYR A 244 3.09 -18.84 -11.08
N THR A 245 3.20 -19.13 -9.78
CA THR A 245 4.21 -18.49 -8.92
C THR A 245 5.61 -18.89 -9.39
N ARG A 246 5.82 -20.14 -9.76
CA ARG A 246 7.10 -20.61 -10.33
C ARG A 246 7.45 -19.87 -11.61
N ALA A 247 6.49 -19.74 -12.53
CA ALA A 247 6.71 -19.03 -13.79
C ALA A 247 7.01 -17.52 -13.53
N LEU A 248 6.24 -16.86 -12.67
CA LEU A 248 6.42 -15.46 -12.32
C LEU A 248 7.82 -15.19 -11.71
N LEU A 249 8.32 -16.11 -10.88
CA LEU A 249 9.65 -16.02 -10.28
C LEU A 249 10.76 -16.31 -11.31
N ALA A 250 10.56 -17.26 -12.22
CA ALA A 250 11.51 -17.59 -13.27
C ALA A 250 11.72 -16.39 -14.21
N ASP A 251 10.64 -15.74 -14.66
CA ASP A 251 10.71 -14.54 -15.50
C ASP A 251 11.48 -13.39 -14.83
N TYR A 252 11.38 -13.27 -13.49
CA TYR A 252 12.13 -12.27 -12.73
C TYR A 252 13.63 -12.62 -12.62
N LEU A 253 13.98 -13.90 -12.44
CA LEU A 253 15.37 -14.36 -12.30
C LEU A 253 16.14 -14.36 -13.62
N ASP A 254 15.49 -14.58 -14.75
CA ASP A 254 16.09 -14.50 -16.09
C ASP A 254 16.61 -13.08 -16.44
N LEU A 255 16.17 -12.06 -15.72
CA LEU A 255 16.63 -10.67 -15.87
C LEU A 255 17.96 -10.37 -15.16
N SER A 256 18.80 -11.39 -14.87
CA SER A 256 20.17 -11.27 -14.30
C SER A 256 20.25 -10.60 -12.91
N THR A 257 19.33 -10.89 -12.04
CA THR A 257 19.31 -10.39 -10.66
C THR A 257 20.03 -11.36 -9.71
N PRO A 258 20.83 -10.90 -8.72
CA PRO A 258 21.41 -11.76 -7.69
C PRO A 258 20.31 -12.48 -6.89
N PRO A 259 20.60 -13.65 -6.27
CA PRO A 259 19.59 -14.46 -5.59
C PRO A 259 18.81 -13.63 -4.56
N LEU A 260 17.48 -13.73 -4.63
CA LEU A 260 16.53 -12.96 -3.83
C LEU A 260 16.60 -13.25 -2.31
N VAL A 261 17.27 -14.32 -1.94
CA VAL A 261 17.49 -14.73 -0.54
C VAL A 261 18.94 -15.17 -0.42
N SER A 262 19.77 -14.42 0.31
CA SER A 262 21.09 -14.90 0.71
C SER A 262 20.92 -16.11 1.65
N GLU A 263 21.55 -17.23 1.35
CA GLU A 263 21.75 -18.29 2.34
C GLU A 263 22.47 -17.65 3.53
N ALA A 264 21.73 -17.42 4.61
CA ALA A 264 22.34 -17.11 5.88
C ALA A 264 23.11 -18.38 6.28
N ALA A 265 24.43 -18.30 6.22
CA ALA A 265 25.33 -19.32 6.68
C ALA A 265 24.87 -19.79 8.08
N SER A 266 24.85 -21.08 8.20
CA SER A 266 24.57 -21.87 9.42
C SER A 266 25.44 -21.47 10.59
#